data_2bb170f5d9b92f3c4659ef7066a79fc5
#
_entry.id   2bb170f5d9b92f3c4659ef7066a79fc5
#
_cell.length_a   1.000
_cell.length_b   1.000
_cell.length_c   1.000
_cell.angle_alpha   90.00
_cell.angle_beta   90.00
_cell.angle_gamma   90.00
#
_symmetry.space_group_name_H-M   'P 1'
#
loop_
_entity.id
_entity.type
_entity.pdbx_description
1 polymer ?
#
loop_
_entity_poly.entity_id
_entity_poly.type
_entity_poly.pdbx_seq_one_letter_code
_entity_poly.pdbx_strand_id
1 'polypeptide(L)'
;MHRARDYRMPLREITTAVLVDGGFYRKRAAALLGKKDPEQRAAELLAYCRRHIRESRAGLYRIFYYDCPPLDKVVYHPLTKEQVNLGKSEQFEWMTRFLKALTRKRKVAVRRGEKLETQGNYILKDKPLKRLCSGSLRVEDLCEDDFVLDITQKGVDMRIGLDIASLAQQKLVNQIVMIAGDSDFVPAAKLARRSGIDFILDPMWASVTDSLNEHIDGVRECVTNRPESLNDPLHVNNMAKELEPDNVDDEM
;
A
#
# COMPACT_ATOMS: atom_id res chain seq x y z
N MET A 1 5.55 -59.26 15.97
CA MET A 1 6.00 -58.13 15.14
C MET A 1 4.86 -57.13 15.06
N HIS A 2 4.89 -56.08 15.92
CA HIS A 2 3.92 -55.01 15.87
C HIS A 2 4.43 -53.95 14.87
N ARG A 3 3.71 -53.75 13.75
CA ARG A 3 3.95 -52.65 12.84
C ARG A 3 3.58 -51.35 13.58
N ALA A 4 4.56 -50.53 13.89
CA ALA A 4 4.33 -49.14 14.31
C ALA A 4 3.49 -48.44 13.22
N ARG A 5 2.27 -48.08 13.56
CA ARG A 5 1.45 -47.20 12.71
C ARG A 5 2.11 -45.81 12.72
N ASP A 6 2.65 -45.45 11.59
CA ASP A 6 3.15 -44.09 11.33
C ASP A 6 1.98 -43.11 11.47
N TYR A 7 1.80 -42.57 12.67
CA TYR A 7 0.84 -41.48 12.92
C TYR A 7 1.42 -40.17 12.32
N ARG A 8 1.41 -40.07 11.01
CA ARG A 8 1.55 -38.75 10.39
C ARG A 8 0.29 -37.97 10.72
N MET A 9 0.41 -37.02 11.67
CA MET A 9 -0.65 -36.02 11.85
C MET A 9 -0.95 -35.40 10.48
N PRO A 10 -2.23 -35.29 10.09
CA PRO A 10 -2.58 -34.62 8.84
C PRO A 10 -2.03 -33.21 8.92
N LEU A 11 -1.20 -32.84 7.96
CA LEU A 11 -0.69 -31.47 7.81
C LEU A 11 -1.92 -30.54 7.81
N ARG A 12 -2.02 -29.71 8.84
CA ARG A 12 -3.12 -28.76 8.97
C ARG A 12 -3.09 -27.88 7.72
N GLU A 13 -4.16 -27.90 6.93
CA GLU A 13 -4.26 -27.09 5.72
C GLU A 13 -4.12 -25.61 6.10
N ILE A 14 -3.08 -24.96 5.58
CA ILE A 14 -2.82 -23.55 5.87
C ILE A 14 -3.85 -22.71 5.13
N THR A 15 -4.59 -21.91 5.86
CA THR A 15 -5.54 -20.93 5.31
C THR A 15 -5.00 -19.53 5.52
N THR A 16 -4.81 -18.79 4.42
CA THR A 16 -4.14 -17.48 4.42
C THR A 16 -5.09 -16.36 4.02
N ALA A 17 -5.09 -15.27 4.78
CA ALA A 17 -5.59 -13.97 4.35
C ALA A 17 -4.44 -13.11 3.84
N VAL A 18 -4.67 -12.38 2.76
CA VAL A 18 -3.72 -11.38 2.25
C VAL A 18 -4.32 -9.99 2.48
N LEU A 19 -3.63 -9.17 3.24
CA LEU A 19 -4.01 -7.80 3.57
C LEU A 19 -3.10 -6.84 2.81
N VAL A 20 -3.68 -5.90 2.09
CA VAL A 20 -2.94 -5.00 1.19
C VAL A 20 -3.23 -3.56 1.56
N ASP A 21 -2.22 -2.85 2.05
CA ASP A 21 -2.27 -1.39 2.09
C ASP A 21 -2.25 -0.86 0.66
N GLY A 22 -3.36 -0.26 0.23
CA GLY A 22 -3.54 0.18 -1.15
C GLY A 22 -2.66 1.35 -1.53
N GLY A 23 -2.47 2.30 -0.64
CA GLY A 23 -1.59 3.44 -0.84
C GLY A 23 -0.14 3.00 -1.06
N PHE A 24 0.35 2.17 -0.16
CA PHE A 24 1.67 1.56 -0.26
C PHE A 24 1.81 0.72 -1.53
N TYR A 25 0.89 -0.23 -1.77
CA TYR A 25 0.97 -1.11 -2.93
C TYR A 25 1.02 -0.33 -4.25
N ARG A 26 0.15 0.68 -4.44
CA ARG A 26 0.11 1.42 -5.70
C ARG A 26 1.42 2.13 -6.01
N LYS A 27 2.03 2.78 -5.01
CA LYS A 27 3.33 3.44 -5.15
C LYS A 27 4.43 2.43 -5.50
N ARG A 28 4.53 1.35 -4.71
CA ARG A 28 5.57 0.33 -4.93
C ARG A 28 5.38 -0.40 -6.26
N ALA A 29 4.15 -0.76 -6.60
CA ALA A 29 3.87 -1.43 -7.86
C ALA A 29 4.12 -0.54 -9.08
N ALA A 30 3.88 0.77 -9.01
CA ALA A 30 4.26 1.70 -10.07
C ALA A 30 5.78 1.77 -10.26
N ALA A 31 6.53 1.83 -9.15
CA ALA A 31 8.00 1.88 -9.18
C ALA A 31 8.64 0.56 -9.65
N LEU A 32 8.11 -0.59 -9.19
CA LEU A 32 8.72 -1.90 -9.45
C LEU A 32 8.23 -2.56 -10.75
N LEU A 33 6.99 -2.32 -11.14
CA LEU A 33 6.28 -3.04 -12.19
C LEU A 33 5.76 -2.11 -13.30
N GLY A 34 6.13 -0.82 -13.24
CA GLY A 34 5.75 0.21 -14.19
C GLY A 34 4.30 0.68 -14.05
N LYS A 35 3.95 1.75 -14.78
CA LYS A 35 2.58 2.28 -14.86
C LYS A 35 1.69 1.31 -15.63
N LYS A 36 0.43 1.16 -15.25
CA LYS A 36 -0.55 0.26 -15.87
C LYS A 36 -1.95 0.84 -15.81
N ASP A 37 -2.79 0.42 -16.76
CA ASP A 37 -4.22 0.70 -16.71
C ASP A 37 -4.86 0.13 -15.44
N PRO A 38 -5.97 0.72 -14.97
CA PRO A 38 -6.66 0.30 -13.76
C PRO A 38 -6.98 -1.19 -13.72
N GLU A 39 -7.51 -1.73 -14.80
CA GLU A 39 -7.91 -3.13 -14.93
C GLU A 39 -6.72 -4.08 -14.95
N GLN A 40 -5.63 -3.69 -15.62
CA GLN A 40 -4.36 -4.43 -15.64
C GLN A 40 -3.73 -4.43 -14.25
N ARG A 41 -3.70 -3.30 -13.56
CA ARG A 41 -3.20 -3.19 -12.17
C ARG A 41 -4.02 -4.05 -11.21
N ALA A 42 -5.34 -4.09 -11.37
CA ALA A 42 -6.20 -4.95 -10.55
C ALA A 42 -5.96 -6.45 -10.80
N ALA A 43 -5.69 -6.84 -12.05
CA ALA A 43 -5.34 -8.22 -12.40
C ALA A 43 -3.95 -8.59 -11.86
N GLU A 44 -2.99 -7.68 -11.94
CA GLU A 44 -1.64 -7.85 -11.41
C GLU A 44 -1.65 -8.02 -9.89
N LEU A 45 -2.39 -7.18 -9.16
CA LEU A 45 -2.53 -7.34 -7.71
C LEU A 45 -3.04 -8.73 -7.34
N LEU A 46 -4.06 -9.21 -8.04
CA LEU A 46 -4.59 -10.56 -7.80
C LEU A 46 -3.54 -11.65 -8.07
N ALA A 47 -2.79 -11.51 -9.16
CA ALA A 47 -1.71 -12.44 -9.50
C ALA A 47 -0.58 -12.40 -8.46
N TYR A 48 -0.25 -11.19 -7.98
CA TYR A 48 0.75 -10.96 -6.94
C TYR A 48 0.36 -11.64 -5.62
N CYS A 49 -0.85 -11.38 -5.13
CA CYS A 49 -1.36 -12.05 -3.93
C CYS A 49 -1.39 -13.58 -4.07
N ARG A 50 -1.70 -14.10 -5.26
CA ARG A 50 -1.69 -15.55 -5.52
C ARG A 50 -0.29 -16.15 -5.49
N ARG A 51 0.78 -15.37 -5.74
CA ARG A 51 2.16 -15.87 -5.56
C ARG A 51 2.41 -16.20 -4.09
N HIS A 52 2.04 -15.32 -3.16
CA HIS A 52 2.14 -15.59 -1.72
C HIS A 52 1.43 -16.88 -1.31
N ILE A 53 0.23 -17.10 -1.85
CA ILE A 53 -0.55 -18.31 -1.55
C ILE A 53 0.17 -19.56 -2.06
N ARG A 54 0.78 -19.51 -3.26
CA ARG A 54 1.56 -20.63 -3.80
C ARG A 54 2.82 -20.89 -2.99
N GLU A 55 3.56 -19.86 -2.60
CA GLU A 55 4.75 -19.98 -1.75
C GLU A 55 4.43 -20.60 -0.39
N SER A 56 3.29 -20.24 0.19
CA SER A 56 2.83 -20.85 1.45
C SER A 56 2.22 -22.24 1.28
N ARG A 57 1.98 -22.71 0.05
CA ARG A 57 1.19 -23.93 -0.24
C ARG A 57 -0.15 -23.93 0.49
N ALA A 58 -0.79 -22.78 0.54
CA ALA A 58 -1.96 -22.51 1.37
C ALA A 58 -3.25 -22.37 0.56
N GLY A 59 -4.39 -22.49 1.22
CA GLY A 59 -5.68 -22.07 0.73
C GLY A 59 -5.89 -20.57 0.91
N LEU A 60 -6.34 -19.87 -0.13
CA LEU A 60 -6.70 -18.45 0.00
C LEU A 60 -8.04 -18.31 0.73
N TYR A 61 -8.04 -17.68 1.90
CA TYR A 61 -9.26 -17.21 2.55
C TYR A 61 -9.85 -16.02 1.77
N ARG A 62 -9.15 -14.88 1.80
CA ARG A 62 -9.56 -13.63 1.14
C ARG A 62 -8.39 -12.68 0.97
N ILE A 63 -8.46 -11.83 -0.05
CA ILE A 63 -7.62 -10.64 -0.22
C ILE A 63 -8.43 -9.44 0.29
N PHE A 64 -7.90 -8.73 1.25
CA PHE A 64 -8.44 -7.47 1.75
C PHE A 64 -7.59 -6.34 1.18
N TYR A 65 -8.21 -5.46 0.41
CA TYR A 65 -7.55 -4.29 -0.15
C TYR A 65 -8.08 -3.04 0.55
N TYR A 66 -7.20 -2.31 1.19
CA TYR A 66 -7.54 -1.14 2.00
C TYR A 66 -7.09 0.13 1.29
N ASP A 67 -8.02 1.03 1.04
CA ASP A 67 -7.72 2.33 0.41
C ASP A 67 -8.87 3.30 0.67
N CYS A 68 -8.59 4.60 0.51
CA CYS A 68 -9.64 5.60 0.51
C CYS A 68 -10.26 5.76 -0.88
N PRO A 69 -11.55 6.13 -0.97
CA PRO A 69 -12.11 6.57 -2.24
C PRO A 69 -11.34 7.80 -2.76
N PRO A 70 -11.23 7.99 -4.08
CA PRO A 70 -10.58 9.16 -4.62
C PRO A 70 -11.29 10.45 -4.20
N LEU A 71 -10.53 11.53 -4.08
CA LEU A 71 -11.03 12.81 -3.59
C LEU A 71 -11.80 13.55 -4.68
N ASP A 72 -13.09 13.79 -4.43
CA ASP A 72 -13.94 14.62 -5.28
C ASP A 72 -14.11 15.99 -4.62
N LYS A 73 -13.20 16.91 -4.92
CA LYS A 73 -13.19 18.26 -4.35
C LYS A 73 -12.60 19.25 -5.34
N VAL A 74 -13.08 20.50 -5.27
CA VAL A 74 -12.46 21.63 -5.94
C VAL A 74 -11.56 22.33 -4.93
N VAL A 75 -10.31 22.55 -5.32
CA VAL A 75 -9.29 23.26 -4.53
C VAL A 75 -8.70 24.40 -5.34
N TYR A 76 -8.05 25.36 -4.66
CA TYR A 76 -7.39 26.49 -5.32
C TYR A 76 -5.89 26.34 -5.17
N HIS A 77 -5.17 26.46 -6.28
CA HIS A 77 -3.72 26.45 -6.26
C HIS A 77 -3.18 27.80 -5.71
N PRO A 78 -2.28 27.80 -4.72
CA PRO A 78 -1.89 29.05 -4.05
C PRO A 78 -1.10 30.01 -4.96
N LEU A 79 -0.33 29.48 -5.91
CA LEU A 79 0.50 30.27 -6.82
C LEU A 79 -0.31 30.79 -8.01
N THR A 80 -0.97 29.88 -8.74
CA THR A 80 -1.71 30.24 -9.97
C THR A 80 -3.07 30.84 -9.67
N LYS A 81 -3.62 30.62 -8.47
CA LYS A 81 -4.98 31.00 -8.05
C LYS A 81 -6.08 30.36 -8.89
N GLU A 82 -5.73 29.32 -9.65
CA GLU A 82 -6.68 28.58 -10.47
C GLU A 82 -7.44 27.53 -9.66
N GLN A 83 -8.62 27.20 -10.12
CA GLN A 83 -9.43 26.13 -9.58
C GLN A 83 -8.99 24.80 -10.16
N VAL A 84 -8.63 23.86 -9.30
CA VAL A 84 -8.34 22.47 -9.65
C VAL A 84 -9.50 21.59 -9.21
N ASN A 85 -10.22 21.00 -10.15
CA ASN A 85 -11.30 20.05 -9.87
C ASN A 85 -10.75 18.62 -9.82
N LEU A 86 -10.43 18.13 -8.62
CA LEU A 86 -9.86 16.80 -8.41
C LEU A 86 -10.79 15.67 -8.88
N GLY A 87 -12.11 15.85 -8.80
CA GLY A 87 -13.10 14.87 -9.28
C GLY A 87 -13.13 14.69 -10.81
N LYS A 88 -12.50 15.59 -11.56
CA LYS A 88 -12.33 15.49 -13.01
C LYS A 88 -10.91 15.09 -13.43
N SER A 89 -10.02 14.81 -12.49
CA SER A 89 -8.64 14.43 -12.78
C SER A 89 -8.55 12.99 -13.30
N GLU A 90 -7.53 12.72 -14.11
CA GLU A 90 -7.22 11.36 -14.57
C GLU A 90 -7.00 10.41 -13.41
N GLN A 91 -6.37 10.90 -12.33
CA GLN A 91 -6.16 10.11 -11.12
C GLN A 91 -7.49 9.70 -10.46
N PHE A 92 -8.49 10.60 -10.44
CA PHE A 92 -9.82 10.28 -9.93
C PHE A 92 -10.48 9.17 -10.76
N GLU A 93 -10.44 9.30 -12.08
CA GLU A 93 -10.99 8.30 -13.00
C GLU A 93 -10.26 6.96 -12.86
N TRP A 94 -8.92 7.00 -12.87
CA TRP A 94 -8.08 5.81 -12.72
C TRP A 94 -8.42 5.06 -11.42
N MET A 95 -8.46 5.76 -10.29
CA MET A 95 -8.77 5.15 -8.98
C MET A 95 -10.19 4.59 -8.94
N THR A 96 -11.14 5.32 -9.49
CA THR A 96 -12.54 4.86 -9.54
C THR A 96 -12.66 3.56 -10.34
N ARG A 97 -12.03 3.49 -11.51
CA ARG A 97 -11.99 2.29 -12.35
C ARG A 97 -11.24 1.15 -11.68
N PHE A 98 -10.10 1.42 -11.05
CA PHE A 98 -9.29 0.43 -10.35
C PHE A 98 -10.07 -0.21 -9.20
N LEU A 99 -10.66 0.59 -8.30
CA LEU A 99 -11.46 0.07 -7.19
C LEU A 99 -12.68 -0.73 -7.70
N LYS A 100 -13.33 -0.26 -8.76
CA LYS A 100 -14.42 -0.99 -9.41
C LYS A 100 -13.96 -2.32 -10.02
N ALA A 101 -12.77 -2.36 -10.62
CA ALA A 101 -12.19 -3.59 -11.15
C ALA A 101 -11.89 -4.60 -10.03
N LEU A 102 -11.39 -4.14 -8.87
CA LEU A 102 -11.12 -4.99 -7.71
C LEU A 102 -12.40 -5.61 -7.13
N THR A 103 -13.49 -4.86 -7.01
CA THR A 103 -14.76 -5.39 -6.46
C THR A 103 -15.35 -6.52 -7.30
N ARG A 104 -14.97 -6.62 -8.57
CA ARG A 104 -15.42 -7.70 -9.48
C ARG A 104 -14.56 -8.97 -9.37
N LYS A 105 -13.47 -8.95 -8.62
CA LYS A 105 -12.58 -10.12 -8.48
C LYS A 105 -13.06 -11.03 -7.36
N ARG A 106 -13.09 -12.33 -7.64
CA ARG A 106 -13.47 -13.35 -6.63
C ARG A 106 -12.47 -13.36 -5.47
N LYS A 107 -12.97 -13.47 -4.26
CA LYS A 107 -12.21 -13.46 -2.99
C LYS A 107 -11.45 -12.16 -2.72
N VAL A 108 -11.83 -11.05 -3.35
CA VAL A 108 -11.33 -9.71 -3.04
C VAL A 108 -12.40 -8.93 -2.29
N ALA A 109 -12.03 -8.34 -1.16
CA ALA A 109 -12.85 -7.41 -0.41
C ALA A 109 -12.15 -6.05 -0.36
N VAL A 110 -12.76 -5.05 -0.98
CA VAL A 110 -12.29 -3.66 -0.89
C VAL A 110 -12.81 -3.07 0.42
N ARG A 111 -11.87 -2.70 1.29
CA ARG A 111 -12.09 -2.06 2.59
C ARG A 111 -11.82 -0.58 2.45
N ARG A 112 -12.85 0.19 2.18
CA ARG A 112 -12.71 1.64 2.00
C ARG A 112 -12.48 2.31 3.34
N GLY A 113 -11.42 3.13 3.44
CA GLY A 113 -11.25 4.10 4.51
C GLY A 113 -12.43 5.07 4.56
N GLU A 114 -12.43 5.96 5.53
CA GLU A 114 -13.53 6.93 5.66
C GLU A 114 -13.53 7.88 4.48
N LYS A 115 -12.43 8.58 4.28
CA LYS A 115 -12.22 9.51 3.16
C LYS A 115 -10.76 9.92 3.06
N LEU A 116 -10.38 10.44 1.91
CA LEU A 116 -9.23 11.33 1.79
C LEU A 116 -9.65 12.69 2.33
N GLU A 117 -8.93 13.20 3.31
CA GLU A 117 -9.16 14.55 3.82
C GLU A 117 -8.11 15.50 3.28
N THR A 118 -8.57 16.64 2.81
CA THR A 118 -7.75 17.81 2.57
C THR A 118 -8.53 19.05 2.98
N GLN A 119 -7.83 19.99 3.58
CA GLN A 119 -8.38 21.33 3.79
C GLN A 119 -8.26 22.21 2.53
N GLY A 120 -7.65 21.69 1.47
CA GLY A 120 -7.34 22.43 0.25
C GLY A 120 -6.01 23.17 0.35
N ASN A 121 -5.24 22.89 1.39
CA ASN A 121 -3.93 23.50 1.59
C ASN A 121 -2.91 22.78 0.70
N TYR A 122 -2.07 23.58 0.06
CA TYR A 122 -0.88 23.11 -0.62
C TYR A 122 0.32 23.34 0.28
N ILE A 123 1.22 22.39 0.29
CA ILE A 123 2.52 22.47 0.96
C ILE A 123 3.63 22.52 -0.07
N LEU A 124 4.70 23.24 0.26
CA LEU A 124 5.88 23.29 -0.59
C LEU A 124 6.63 21.96 -0.45
N LYS A 125 7.07 21.37 -1.57
CA LYS A 125 7.88 20.15 -1.55
C LYS A 125 9.21 20.38 -0.83
N ASP A 126 9.78 19.33 -0.24
CA ASP A 126 11.03 19.42 0.56
C ASP A 126 12.20 20.04 -0.21
N LYS A 127 12.36 19.72 -1.50
CA LYS A 127 13.49 20.24 -2.31
C LYS A 127 13.39 21.74 -2.57
N PRO A 128 12.27 22.28 -3.07
CA PRO A 128 12.06 23.72 -3.17
C PRO A 128 12.17 24.42 -1.81
N LEU A 129 11.58 23.86 -0.77
CA LEU A 129 11.67 24.42 0.58
C LEU A 129 13.12 24.57 1.05
N LYS A 130 13.96 23.52 0.91
CA LYS A 130 15.39 23.59 1.26
C LYS A 130 16.15 24.64 0.44
N ARG A 131 15.83 24.76 -0.86
CA ARG A 131 16.45 25.76 -1.74
C ARG A 131 16.04 27.19 -1.36
N LEU A 132 14.79 27.42 -0.97
CA LEU A 132 14.34 28.71 -0.42
C LEU A 132 15.08 29.05 0.88
N CYS A 133 15.14 28.10 1.83
CA CYS A 133 15.82 28.32 3.10
C CYS A 133 17.33 28.56 2.96
N SER A 134 17.97 27.99 1.94
CA SER A 134 19.39 28.23 1.62
C SER A 134 19.64 29.50 0.80
N GLY A 135 18.58 30.20 0.36
CA GLY A 135 18.70 31.37 -0.52
C GLY A 135 19.06 31.05 -1.98
N SER A 136 19.08 29.76 -2.37
CA SER A 136 19.38 29.34 -3.74
C SER A 136 18.15 29.32 -4.66
N LEU A 137 16.97 29.60 -4.14
CA LEU A 137 15.72 29.81 -4.84
C LEU A 137 15.03 31.05 -4.25
N ARG A 138 14.41 31.87 -5.06
CA ARG A 138 13.59 33.00 -4.62
C ARG A 138 12.11 32.65 -4.69
N VAL A 139 11.29 33.38 -3.95
CA VAL A 139 9.83 33.18 -3.97
C VAL A 139 9.24 33.42 -5.37
N GLU A 140 9.82 34.35 -6.11
CA GLU A 140 9.39 34.70 -7.49
C GLU A 140 9.70 33.61 -8.52
N ASP A 141 10.63 32.68 -8.18
CA ASP A 141 11.07 31.58 -9.04
C ASP A 141 10.30 30.28 -8.77
N LEU A 142 9.33 30.30 -7.84
CA LEU A 142 8.50 29.15 -7.55
C LEU A 142 7.54 28.87 -8.71
N CYS A 143 7.40 27.63 -9.05
CA CYS A 143 6.45 27.13 -10.05
C CYS A 143 5.37 26.26 -9.41
N GLU A 144 4.36 25.91 -10.21
CA GLU A 144 3.23 25.09 -9.76
C GLU A 144 3.70 23.73 -9.25
N ASP A 145 4.68 23.14 -9.93
CA ASP A 145 5.25 21.84 -9.57
C ASP A 145 6.01 21.83 -8.24
N ASP A 146 6.33 22.98 -7.67
CA ASP A 146 6.98 23.05 -6.36
C ASP A 146 6.01 22.79 -5.20
N PHE A 147 4.73 22.72 -5.49
CA PHE A 147 3.69 22.52 -4.50
C PHE A 147 3.07 21.14 -4.60
N VAL A 148 2.56 20.64 -3.49
CA VAL A 148 1.77 19.42 -3.42
C VAL A 148 0.57 19.64 -2.52
N LEU A 149 -0.58 19.11 -2.92
CA LEU A 149 -1.79 19.19 -2.11
C LEU A 149 -1.63 18.32 -0.86
N ASP A 150 -1.87 18.90 0.31
CA ASP A 150 -1.87 18.16 1.57
C ASP A 150 -3.11 17.27 1.67
N ILE A 151 -2.89 15.96 1.51
CA ILE A 151 -3.94 14.94 1.54
C ILE A 151 -3.58 13.89 2.59
N THR A 152 -4.49 13.68 3.53
CA THR A 152 -4.35 12.66 4.56
C THR A 152 -5.37 11.54 4.36
N GLN A 153 -4.92 10.29 4.43
CA GLN A 153 -5.81 9.13 4.49
C GLN A 153 -6.30 8.94 5.93
N LYS A 154 -7.62 8.76 6.10
CA LYS A 154 -8.19 8.47 7.42
C LYS A 154 -8.87 7.13 7.49
N GLY A 155 -8.62 6.41 8.58
CA GLY A 155 -9.32 5.20 8.95
C GLY A 155 -8.87 3.93 8.21
N VAL A 156 -7.83 3.98 7.38
CA VAL A 156 -7.29 2.79 6.69
C VAL A 156 -6.59 1.88 7.69
N ASP A 157 -5.64 2.41 8.46
CA ASP A 157 -4.82 1.63 9.39
C ASP A 157 -5.65 1.00 10.51
N MET A 158 -6.62 1.77 11.02
CA MET A 158 -7.57 1.25 12.00
C MET A 158 -8.37 0.06 11.44
N ARG A 159 -8.82 0.12 10.18
CA ARG A 159 -9.55 -0.99 9.54
C ARG A 159 -8.69 -2.22 9.36
N ILE A 160 -7.43 -2.04 8.98
CA ILE A 160 -6.46 -3.13 8.89
C ILE A 160 -6.30 -3.79 10.27
N GLY A 161 -6.07 -3.00 11.32
CA GLY A 161 -5.96 -3.50 12.69
C GLY A 161 -7.19 -4.27 13.17
N LEU A 162 -8.40 -3.74 12.90
CA LEU A 162 -9.66 -4.39 13.26
C LEU A 162 -9.89 -5.70 12.49
N ASP A 163 -9.57 -5.74 11.19
CA ASP A 163 -9.71 -6.97 10.40
C ASP A 163 -8.70 -8.03 10.88
N ILE A 164 -7.45 -7.66 11.21
CA ILE A 164 -6.46 -8.57 11.80
C ILE A 164 -6.99 -9.13 13.13
N ALA A 165 -7.50 -8.27 14.01
CA ALA A 165 -8.07 -8.68 15.29
C ALA A 165 -9.25 -9.64 15.09
N SER A 166 -10.15 -9.34 14.16
CA SER A 166 -11.30 -10.18 13.85
C SER A 166 -10.89 -11.55 13.28
N LEU A 167 -9.93 -11.58 12.34
CA LEU A 167 -9.41 -12.82 11.77
C LEU A 167 -8.77 -13.71 12.85
N ALA A 168 -8.03 -13.08 13.77
CA ALA A 168 -7.38 -13.76 14.88
C ALA A 168 -8.38 -14.31 15.89
N GLN A 169 -9.30 -13.48 16.36
CA GLN A 169 -10.29 -13.85 17.38
C GLN A 169 -11.24 -14.94 16.88
N GLN A 170 -11.67 -14.86 15.64
CA GLN A 170 -12.59 -15.83 15.03
C GLN A 170 -11.87 -17.07 14.48
N LYS A 171 -10.53 -17.13 14.56
CA LYS A 171 -9.70 -18.24 14.06
C LYS A 171 -9.98 -18.60 12.60
N LEU A 172 -10.24 -17.59 11.76
CA LEU A 172 -10.61 -17.76 10.35
C LEU A 172 -9.43 -18.15 9.46
N VAL A 173 -8.21 -17.85 9.92
CA VAL A 173 -6.96 -18.12 9.21
C VAL A 173 -5.86 -18.53 10.17
N ASN A 174 -4.85 -19.23 9.66
CA ASN A 174 -3.62 -19.56 10.40
C ASN A 174 -2.42 -18.75 9.90
N GLN A 175 -2.55 -18.07 8.78
CA GLN A 175 -1.52 -17.20 8.26
C GLN A 175 -2.13 -15.90 7.74
N ILE A 176 -1.43 -14.80 7.98
CA ILE A 176 -1.69 -13.49 7.39
C ILE A 176 -0.45 -13.08 6.60
N VAL A 177 -0.65 -12.69 5.35
CA VAL A 177 0.35 -11.99 4.55
C VAL A 177 -0.06 -10.53 4.49
N MET A 178 0.79 -9.65 4.99
CA MET A 178 0.59 -8.20 4.98
C MET A 178 1.49 -7.55 3.95
N ILE A 179 0.92 -6.89 2.94
CA ILE A 179 1.65 -6.08 1.96
C ILE A 179 1.56 -4.63 2.41
N ALA A 180 2.62 -4.15 3.05
CA ALA A 180 2.71 -2.82 3.65
C ALA A 180 4.16 -2.46 3.97
N GLY A 181 4.42 -1.17 4.25
CA GLY A 181 5.74 -0.68 4.66
C GLY A 181 5.74 0.09 5.99
N ASP A 182 4.59 0.22 6.65
CA ASP A 182 4.43 1.06 7.83
C ASP A 182 4.64 0.26 9.13
N SER A 183 5.32 0.89 10.10
CA SER A 183 5.49 0.35 11.46
C SER A 183 4.25 0.45 12.34
N ASP A 184 3.24 1.19 11.94
CA ASP A 184 2.00 1.37 12.70
C ASP A 184 1.21 0.06 12.86
N PHE A 185 1.55 -0.97 12.08
CA PHE A 185 0.95 -2.31 12.17
C PHE A 185 1.55 -3.21 13.26
N VAL A 186 2.62 -2.78 13.97
CA VAL A 186 3.24 -3.56 15.06
C VAL A 186 2.24 -4.06 16.10
N PRO A 187 1.30 -3.26 16.63
CA PRO A 187 0.31 -3.76 17.59
C PRO A 187 -0.58 -4.87 17.03
N ALA A 188 -0.96 -4.76 15.76
CA ALA A 188 -1.79 -5.75 15.07
C ALA A 188 -1.03 -7.05 14.79
N ALA A 189 0.24 -6.96 14.38
CA ALA A 189 1.12 -8.10 14.19
C ALA A 189 1.33 -8.86 15.51
N LYS A 190 1.60 -8.14 16.61
CA LYS A 190 1.68 -8.74 17.96
C LYS A 190 0.41 -9.52 18.34
N LEU A 191 -0.75 -8.94 18.07
CA LEU A 191 -2.03 -9.59 18.36
C LEU A 191 -2.21 -10.87 17.55
N ALA A 192 -1.93 -10.84 16.25
CA ALA A 192 -2.03 -11.99 15.36
C ALA A 192 -1.11 -13.13 15.85
N ARG A 193 0.16 -12.86 16.12
CA ARG A 193 1.13 -13.85 16.61
C ARG A 193 0.73 -14.45 17.96
N ARG A 194 0.27 -13.64 18.91
CA ARG A 194 -0.27 -14.14 20.19
C ARG A 194 -1.46 -15.07 20.03
N SER A 195 -2.21 -14.91 18.95
CA SER A 195 -3.35 -15.76 18.60
C SER A 195 -2.96 -17.01 17.81
N GLY A 196 -1.65 -17.25 17.60
CA GLY A 196 -1.12 -18.41 16.89
C GLY A 196 -1.20 -18.28 15.36
N ILE A 197 -1.26 -17.07 14.84
CA ILE A 197 -1.25 -16.78 13.39
C ILE A 197 0.18 -16.52 12.96
N ASP A 198 0.61 -17.18 11.90
CA ASP A 198 1.87 -16.91 11.19
C ASP A 198 1.75 -15.59 10.42
N PHE A 199 2.53 -14.58 10.82
CA PHE A 199 2.43 -13.21 10.28
C PHE A 199 3.60 -12.90 9.36
N ILE A 200 3.35 -12.89 8.06
CA ILE A 200 4.34 -12.63 7.01
C ILE A 200 4.17 -11.20 6.49
N LEU A 201 5.26 -10.46 6.43
CA LEU A 201 5.31 -9.13 5.81
C LEU A 201 5.89 -9.21 4.39
N ASP A 202 5.25 -8.53 3.45
CA ASP A 202 5.83 -8.20 2.16
C ASP A 202 6.03 -6.69 2.05
N PRO A 203 7.25 -6.20 2.21
CA PRO A 203 7.57 -4.79 2.09
C PRO A 203 7.80 -4.35 0.64
N MET A 204 7.64 -5.23 -0.34
CA MET A 204 7.90 -4.94 -1.76
C MET A 204 9.24 -4.21 -1.96
N TRP A 205 10.33 -4.71 -1.36
CA TRP A 205 11.68 -4.11 -1.37
C TRP A 205 11.79 -2.72 -0.68
N ALA A 206 10.81 -2.33 0.13
CA ALA A 206 10.99 -1.20 1.03
C ALA A 206 11.79 -1.62 2.27
N SER A 207 12.42 -0.65 2.93
CA SER A 207 13.07 -0.90 4.23
C SER A 207 12.02 -1.23 5.29
N VAL A 208 12.34 -2.18 6.13
CA VAL A 208 11.51 -2.57 7.28
C VAL A 208 12.19 -2.03 8.54
N THR A 209 11.42 -1.40 9.42
CA THR A 209 11.94 -0.93 10.70
C THR A 209 12.23 -2.11 11.62
N ASP A 210 13.25 -1.98 12.49
CA ASP A 210 13.61 -3.02 13.46
C ASP A 210 12.40 -3.40 14.33
N SER A 211 11.63 -2.39 14.75
CA SER A 211 10.42 -2.59 15.57
C SER A 211 9.37 -3.48 14.88
N LEU A 212 9.18 -3.34 13.56
CA LEU A 212 8.25 -4.20 12.84
C LEU A 212 8.84 -5.59 12.62
N ASN A 213 10.14 -5.66 12.30
CA ASN A 213 10.85 -6.92 12.06
C ASN A 213 10.85 -7.86 13.28
N GLU A 214 10.94 -7.30 14.50
CA GLU A 214 10.84 -8.09 15.75
C GLU A 214 9.47 -8.74 15.97
N HIS A 215 8.44 -8.22 15.30
CA HIS A 215 7.04 -8.60 15.57
C HIS A 215 6.33 -9.29 14.40
N ILE A 216 7.09 -9.75 13.41
CA ILE A 216 6.63 -10.60 12.32
C ILE A 216 7.30 -11.98 12.40
N ASP A 217 6.77 -12.96 11.71
CA ASP A 217 7.36 -14.30 11.66
C ASP A 217 8.28 -14.48 10.44
N GLY A 218 8.16 -13.58 9.46
CA GLY A 218 9.06 -13.57 8.31
C GLY A 218 8.75 -12.46 7.31
N VAL A 219 9.74 -12.18 6.47
CA VAL A 219 9.63 -11.29 5.32
C VAL A 219 9.59 -12.14 4.05
N ARG A 220 8.68 -11.82 3.13
CA ARG A 220 8.57 -12.53 1.86
C ARG A 220 8.26 -11.57 0.73
N GLU A 221 9.17 -11.45 -0.18
CA GLU A 221 9.05 -10.62 -1.37
C GLU A 221 8.77 -11.47 -2.60
N CYS A 222 7.63 -11.21 -3.26
CA CYS A 222 7.22 -11.95 -4.44
C CYS A 222 7.55 -11.24 -5.77
N VAL A 223 8.25 -10.10 -5.72
CA VAL A 223 8.87 -9.47 -6.89
C VAL A 223 10.28 -10.02 -7.05
N THR A 224 10.56 -10.67 -8.18
CA THR A 224 11.78 -11.45 -8.40
C THR A 224 13.05 -10.61 -8.58
N ASN A 225 12.94 -9.34 -8.99
CA ASN A 225 14.11 -8.49 -9.22
C ASN A 225 13.98 -7.22 -8.38
N ARG A 226 14.97 -7.01 -7.50
CA ARG A 226 15.17 -5.71 -6.86
C ARG A 226 15.70 -4.74 -7.91
N PRO A 227 15.03 -3.65 -8.23
CA PRO A 227 15.57 -2.66 -9.14
C PRO A 227 16.86 -2.04 -8.60
N GLU A 228 17.86 -1.86 -9.43
CA GLU A 228 19.14 -1.23 -9.06
C GLU A 228 18.94 0.19 -8.51
N SER A 229 17.93 0.91 -9.01
CA SER A 229 17.57 2.26 -8.55
C SER A 229 17.10 2.33 -7.08
N LEU A 230 16.74 1.21 -6.46
CA LEU A 230 16.34 1.14 -5.04
C LEU A 230 17.51 0.86 -4.08
N ASN A 231 18.73 0.75 -4.60
CA ASN A 231 19.94 0.58 -3.78
C ASN A 231 20.39 1.88 -3.11
N ASP A 232 19.78 3.05 -3.44
CA ASP A 232 20.07 4.33 -2.81
C ASP A 232 19.23 4.49 -1.52
N PRO A 233 19.87 4.53 -0.33
CA PRO A 233 19.18 4.72 0.96
C PRO A 233 18.40 6.03 1.05
N LEU A 234 18.75 7.05 0.25
CA LEU A 234 18.07 8.35 0.22
C LEU A 234 16.73 8.30 -0.50
N HIS A 235 16.51 7.32 -1.37
CA HIS A 235 15.25 7.17 -2.12
C HIS A 235 14.10 6.64 -1.25
N VAL A 236 14.41 5.90 -0.20
CA VAL A 236 13.41 5.26 0.67
C VAL A 236 12.65 6.28 1.53
N ASN A 237 13.32 7.34 1.98
CA ASN A 237 12.71 8.40 2.79
C ASN A 237 11.86 9.40 1.98
N ASN A 238 12.11 9.54 0.68
CA ASN A 238 11.35 10.45 -0.19
C ASN A 238 10.03 9.83 -0.68
N MET A 239 9.92 8.51 -0.77
CA MET A 239 8.70 7.84 -1.26
C MET A 239 7.48 7.94 -0.32
N ALA A 240 7.69 8.24 0.95
CA ALA A 240 6.59 8.46 1.90
C ALA A 240 5.84 9.79 1.66
N LYS A 241 6.45 10.73 0.93
CA LYS A 241 5.92 12.09 0.72
C LYS A 241 5.44 12.39 -0.69
N GLU A 242 5.72 11.53 -1.68
CA GLU A 242 5.36 11.78 -3.07
C GLU A 242 4.03 11.11 -3.46
N LEU A 243 2.92 11.69 -2.99
CA LEU A 243 1.61 11.57 -3.62
C LEU A 243 1.48 12.72 -4.62
N GLU A 244 2.32 12.73 -5.65
CA GLU A 244 2.18 13.69 -6.74
C GLU A 244 1.17 13.19 -7.78
N PRO A 245 0.31 14.08 -8.31
CA PRO A 245 -0.32 13.82 -9.60
C PRO A 245 0.79 13.80 -10.66
N ASP A 246 0.85 12.72 -11.43
CA ASP A 246 1.74 12.63 -12.59
C ASP A 246 1.43 13.77 -13.57
N ASN A 247 2.37 14.68 -13.74
CA ASN A 247 2.35 15.60 -14.88
C ASN A 247 2.63 14.77 -16.13
N VAL A 248 1.69 14.76 -17.02
CA VAL A 248 1.87 14.26 -18.38
C VAL A 248 2.72 15.31 -19.10
N ASP A 249 3.98 14.98 -19.39
CA ASP A 249 4.77 15.73 -20.36
C ASP A 249 4.09 15.55 -21.73
N ASP A 250 3.39 16.60 -22.17
CA ASP A 250 3.03 16.80 -23.57
C ASP A 250 4.34 17.12 -24.33
N GLU A 251 4.99 16.11 -24.87
CA GLU A 251 5.90 16.32 -26.00
C GLU A 251 5.11 16.10 -27.30
N MET A 252 4.89 17.22 -28.02
CA MET A 252 4.57 17.27 -29.45
C MET A 252 5.73 16.75 -30.30
#